data_ead08b248890e3150b068a0956f06713
#
_entry.id   ead08b248890e3150b068a0956f06713
#
_cell.length_a   1.000
_cell.length_b   1.000
_cell.length_c   1.000
_cell.angle_alpha   90.00
_cell.angle_beta   90.00
_cell.angle_gamma   90.00
#
_symmetry.space_group_name_H-M   'P 1'
#
loop_
_entity.id
_entity.type
_entity.pdbx_description
1 polymer ?
#
loop_
_entity_poly.entity_id
_entity_poly.type
_entity_poly.pdbx_seq_one_letter_code
_entity_poly.pdbx_strand_id
1 'polypeptide(L)'
;THDVGDTPYGRRRLFDVKGGTISGDKLKGSVVTGGLEYDLVLSNGVVEYHGINILKASDGAYVYLRTCGVSPSATAEARVIPMFDAATSGSASFLNSGKFVAKRVLNATGGTGTLQLDVYDVSKVTAGDARVTITKPSGVPKQPWDCNTTTGTQGATVFTENVSLGSSFSFSGKKSYNVIPITGGTTTGKVEGAILNGGADYQVSGSLDAWYTLAPSNGEFILVRNCGAGKLIPWFEAKVGGKYDFLNTQAYLSSSPGMGSGGVSITFYERK
;
A
#
# COMPACT_ATOMS: atom_id res chain seq x y z
N THR A 1 -11.65 -3.62 -6.14
CA THR A 1 -11.55 -4.38 -4.88
C THR A 1 -11.08 -5.78 -5.19
N HIS A 2 -10.03 -6.24 -4.54
CA HIS A 2 -9.47 -7.57 -4.74
C HIS A 2 -9.38 -8.29 -3.39
N ASP A 3 -9.91 -9.48 -3.30
CA ASP A 3 -9.86 -10.31 -2.09
C ASP A 3 -8.78 -11.38 -2.28
N VAL A 4 -7.67 -11.23 -1.60
CA VAL A 4 -6.57 -12.22 -1.59
C VAL A 4 -7.03 -13.51 -0.88
N GLY A 5 -7.98 -13.39 0.04
CA GLY A 5 -8.41 -14.45 0.93
C GLY A 5 -7.58 -14.51 2.21
N ASP A 6 -7.61 -15.66 2.88
CA ASP A 6 -6.86 -15.86 4.12
C ASP A 6 -5.37 -15.98 3.82
N THR A 7 -4.59 -15.13 4.46
CA THR A 7 -3.12 -15.09 4.41
C THR A 7 -2.55 -15.49 5.78
N PRO A 8 -1.24 -15.69 5.94
CA PRO A 8 -0.68 -15.96 7.27
C PRO A 8 -0.98 -14.90 8.33
N TYR A 9 -1.34 -13.69 7.91
CA TYR A 9 -1.62 -12.55 8.79
C TYR A 9 -3.11 -12.37 9.11
N GLY A 10 -4.00 -12.90 8.27
CA GLY A 10 -5.45 -12.75 8.29
C GLY A 10 -6.01 -12.62 6.87
N ARG A 11 -7.31 -12.34 6.73
CA ARG A 11 -7.93 -12.14 5.41
C ARG A 11 -7.57 -10.76 4.85
N ARG A 12 -6.87 -10.76 3.73
CA ARG A 12 -6.40 -9.55 3.04
C ARG A 12 -7.36 -9.09 1.95
N ARG A 13 -7.72 -7.81 1.99
CA ARG A 13 -8.51 -7.14 0.95
C ARG A 13 -7.75 -5.93 0.44
N LEU A 14 -7.73 -5.72 -0.87
CA LEU A 14 -6.99 -4.67 -1.54
C LEU A 14 -7.96 -3.77 -2.32
N PHE A 15 -7.67 -2.46 -2.35
CA PHE A 15 -8.48 -1.47 -3.03
C PHE A 15 -7.56 -0.50 -3.77
N ASP A 16 -7.51 -0.62 -5.09
CA ASP A 16 -6.76 0.34 -5.91
C ASP A 16 -7.48 1.69 -5.94
N VAL A 17 -6.78 2.74 -5.60
CA VAL A 17 -7.31 4.10 -5.65
C VAL A 17 -7.11 4.68 -7.05
N LYS A 18 -8.22 4.89 -7.75
CA LYS A 18 -8.23 5.39 -9.15
C LYS A 18 -8.21 6.92 -9.23
N GLY A 19 -8.25 7.59 -8.09
CA GLY A 19 -8.31 9.04 -7.98
C GLY A 19 -9.43 9.47 -7.03
N GLY A 20 -9.64 10.76 -6.93
CA GLY A 20 -10.67 11.32 -6.05
C GLY A 20 -10.58 12.84 -5.93
N THR A 21 -11.39 13.38 -5.05
CA THR A 21 -11.46 14.82 -4.79
C THR A 21 -11.12 15.10 -3.32
N ILE A 22 -10.53 16.26 -3.08
CA ILE A 22 -10.30 16.80 -1.75
C ILE A 22 -11.15 18.07 -1.63
N SER A 23 -12.02 18.10 -0.63
CA SER A 23 -12.87 19.24 -0.34
C SER A 23 -12.74 19.62 1.14
N GLY A 24 -12.29 20.81 1.41
CA GLY A 24 -12.16 21.34 2.77
C GLY A 24 -11.75 22.80 2.76
N ASP A 25 -11.94 23.47 3.88
CA ASP A 25 -11.64 24.92 3.96
C ASP A 25 -10.15 25.21 3.83
N LYS A 26 -9.30 24.31 4.37
CA LYS A 26 -7.84 24.48 4.39
C LYS A 26 -7.13 23.78 3.23
N LEU A 27 -7.76 22.79 2.62
CA LEU A 27 -7.16 22.02 1.54
C LEU A 27 -8.22 21.62 0.51
N LYS A 28 -7.98 21.96 -0.75
CA LYS A 28 -8.78 21.55 -1.92
C LYS A 28 -7.85 20.96 -2.96
N GLY A 29 -8.37 20.04 -3.77
CA GLY A 29 -7.56 19.40 -4.80
C GLY A 29 -8.08 18.03 -5.21
N SER A 30 -7.16 17.12 -5.54
CA SER A 30 -7.46 15.78 -6.00
C SER A 30 -6.61 14.72 -5.31
N VAL A 31 -7.14 13.51 -5.25
CA VAL A 31 -6.34 12.31 -4.95
C VAL A 31 -5.79 11.79 -6.27
N VAL A 32 -4.50 11.58 -6.35
CA VAL A 32 -3.82 11.09 -7.57
C VAL A 32 -4.05 9.58 -7.70
N THR A 33 -4.22 9.09 -8.93
CA THR A 33 -4.28 7.65 -9.18
C THR A 33 -2.99 6.95 -8.79
N GLY A 34 -3.06 5.67 -8.45
CA GLY A 34 -1.90 4.86 -8.02
C GLY A 34 -1.80 4.68 -6.50
N GLY A 35 -2.78 5.19 -5.74
CA GLY A 35 -2.90 4.84 -4.33
C GLY A 35 -3.35 3.40 -4.12
N LEU A 36 -3.06 2.85 -2.96
CA LEU A 36 -3.46 1.51 -2.54
C LEU A 36 -3.95 1.55 -1.10
N GLU A 37 -5.14 1.03 -0.88
CA GLU A 37 -5.68 0.72 0.46
C GLU A 37 -5.66 -0.80 0.64
N TYR A 38 -5.29 -1.26 1.84
CA TYR A 38 -5.19 -2.68 2.12
C TYR A 38 -5.62 -2.99 3.55
N ASP A 39 -6.74 -3.68 3.65
CA ASP A 39 -7.36 -4.07 4.91
C ASP A 39 -6.94 -5.49 5.28
N LEU A 40 -6.77 -5.75 6.57
CA LEU A 40 -6.53 -7.08 7.11
C LEU A 40 -7.60 -7.40 8.16
N VAL A 41 -8.42 -8.41 7.88
CA VAL A 41 -9.44 -8.90 8.82
C VAL A 41 -8.85 -10.08 9.60
N LEU A 42 -8.72 -9.91 10.91
CA LEU A 42 -8.19 -10.93 11.82
C LEU A 42 -9.28 -11.95 12.18
N SER A 43 -8.88 -13.11 12.68
CA SER A 43 -9.77 -14.24 13.00
C SER A 43 -10.86 -13.92 14.03
N ASN A 44 -10.64 -12.92 14.88
CA ASN A 44 -11.64 -12.44 15.85
C ASN A 44 -12.51 -11.27 15.33
N GLY A 45 -12.41 -10.95 14.04
CA GLY A 45 -13.19 -9.88 13.41
C GLY A 45 -12.57 -8.48 13.52
N VAL A 46 -11.50 -8.30 14.26
CA VAL A 46 -10.74 -7.03 14.28
C VAL A 46 -10.23 -6.74 12.87
N VAL A 47 -10.31 -5.48 12.45
CA VAL A 47 -9.81 -5.04 11.14
C VAL A 47 -8.70 -4.03 11.30
N GLU A 48 -7.57 -4.28 10.65
CA GLU A 48 -6.48 -3.32 10.48
C GLU A 48 -6.60 -2.65 9.11
N TYR A 49 -6.52 -1.32 9.10
CA TYR A 49 -6.60 -0.49 7.91
C TYR A 49 -5.27 0.15 7.61
N HIS A 50 -4.86 0.10 6.36
CA HIS A 50 -3.67 0.78 5.86
C HIS A 50 -3.94 1.36 4.49
N GLY A 51 -3.34 2.52 4.23
CA GLY A 51 -3.44 3.15 2.93
C GLY A 51 -2.21 3.98 2.62
N ILE A 52 -1.89 4.06 1.33
CA ILE A 52 -0.88 4.96 0.77
C ILE A 52 -1.53 5.72 -0.37
N ASN A 53 -1.56 7.03 -0.28
CA ASN A 53 -2.17 7.90 -1.27
C ASN A 53 -1.29 9.11 -1.53
N ILE A 54 -1.40 9.65 -2.73
CA ILE A 54 -0.81 10.93 -3.06
C ILE A 54 -1.94 11.94 -3.32
N LEU A 55 -1.85 13.05 -2.64
CA LEU A 55 -2.77 14.16 -2.81
C LEU A 55 -2.10 15.23 -3.65
N LYS A 56 -2.89 15.93 -4.47
CA LYS A 56 -2.44 17.11 -5.21
C LYS A 56 -3.36 18.27 -4.87
N ALA A 57 -2.82 19.24 -4.15
CA ALA A 57 -3.53 20.46 -3.81
C ALA A 57 -3.84 21.31 -5.05
N SER A 58 -4.81 22.21 -4.96
CA SER A 58 -5.24 23.07 -6.09
C SER A 58 -4.16 24.04 -6.59
N ASP A 59 -3.16 24.35 -5.77
CA ASP A 59 -1.97 25.11 -6.16
C ASP A 59 -0.88 24.25 -6.81
N GLY A 60 -1.14 22.94 -7.00
CA GLY A 60 -0.24 22.00 -7.64
C GLY A 60 0.70 21.27 -6.67
N ALA A 61 0.73 21.62 -5.39
CA ALA A 61 1.59 20.97 -4.40
C ALA A 61 1.15 19.50 -4.16
N TYR A 62 2.12 18.60 -4.10
CA TYR A 62 1.88 17.20 -3.75
C TYR A 62 2.04 16.97 -2.25
N VAL A 63 1.27 16.03 -1.73
CA VAL A 63 1.33 15.57 -0.33
C VAL A 63 1.30 14.05 -0.31
N TYR A 64 2.26 13.46 0.36
CA TYR A 64 2.24 12.03 0.69
C TYR A 64 1.31 11.81 1.88
N LEU A 65 0.38 10.88 1.74
CA LEU A 65 -0.55 10.48 2.79
C LEU A 65 -0.41 8.99 3.05
N ARG A 66 -0.12 8.64 4.29
CA ARG A 66 -0.25 7.28 4.78
C ARG A 66 -1.32 7.23 5.87
N THR A 67 -2.19 6.25 5.81
CA THR A 67 -3.22 6.02 6.84
C THR A 67 -2.99 4.69 7.53
N CYS A 68 -3.23 4.65 8.83
CA CYS A 68 -3.28 3.40 9.58
C CYS A 68 -4.37 3.49 10.66
N GLY A 69 -4.99 2.36 10.97
CA GLY A 69 -6.00 2.29 12.01
C GLY A 69 -6.41 0.87 12.32
N VAL A 70 -7.14 0.71 13.42
CA VAL A 70 -7.68 -0.58 13.85
C VAL A 70 -9.12 -0.38 14.30
N SER A 71 -10.02 -1.26 13.89
CA SER A 71 -11.41 -1.28 14.32
C SER A 71 -11.73 -2.60 15.01
N PRO A 72 -12.60 -2.63 16.03
CA PRO A 72 -12.98 -3.86 16.72
C PRO A 72 -13.76 -4.84 15.84
N SER A 73 -14.35 -4.36 14.74
CA SER A 73 -15.03 -5.21 13.74
C SER A 73 -15.16 -4.49 12.41
N ALA A 74 -15.48 -5.23 11.36
CA ALA A 74 -15.71 -4.67 10.02
C ALA A 74 -16.95 -3.76 9.93
N THR A 75 -17.88 -3.86 10.89
CA THR A 75 -19.11 -3.06 10.94
C THR A 75 -19.01 -1.85 11.87
N ALA A 76 -17.98 -1.78 12.71
CA ALA A 76 -17.75 -0.61 13.56
C ALA A 76 -17.21 0.56 12.75
N GLU A 77 -17.46 1.78 13.24
CA GLU A 77 -16.87 2.97 12.64
C GLU A 77 -15.33 2.86 12.60
N ALA A 78 -14.77 2.97 11.43
CA ALA A 78 -13.33 2.91 11.25
C ALA A 78 -12.72 4.30 11.48
N ARG A 79 -11.76 4.34 12.41
CA ARG A 79 -10.94 5.53 12.67
C ARG A 79 -9.50 5.23 12.31
N VAL A 80 -8.91 6.12 11.54
CA VAL A 80 -7.52 5.99 11.09
C VAL A 80 -6.73 7.25 11.45
N ILE A 81 -5.44 7.08 11.59
CA ILE A 81 -4.49 8.18 11.78
C ILE A 81 -3.88 8.49 10.43
N PRO A 82 -4.19 9.64 9.83
CA PRO A 82 -3.53 10.11 8.63
C PRO A 82 -2.18 10.72 9.01
N MET A 83 -1.13 10.25 8.36
CA MET A 83 0.22 10.78 8.45
C MET A 83 0.55 11.48 7.14
N PHE A 84 0.77 12.78 7.22
CA PHE A 84 1.08 13.61 6.06
C PHE A 84 2.56 13.96 5.98
N ASP A 85 3.06 14.01 4.77
CA ASP A 85 4.32 14.64 4.45
C ASP A 85 4.10 15.57 3.25
N ALA A 86 4.15 16.87 3.53
CA ALA A 86 3.94 17.95 2.58
C ALA A 86 5.18 18.83 2.48
N ALA A 87 5.24 19.67 1.46
CA ALA A 87 6.27 20.70 1.38
C ALA A 87 6.31 21.53 2.69
N THR A 88 7.50 21.89 3.14
CA THR A 88 7.68 22.64 4.39
C THR A 88 7.21 24.10 4.30
N SER A 89 6.89 24.56 3.09
CA SER A 89 6.27 25.85 2.81
C SER A 89 5.09 25.67 1.84
N GLY A 90 4.23 26.67 1.72
CA GLY A 90 3.05 26.64 0.84
C GLY A 90 1.77 26.24 1.57
N SER A 91 0.68 26.09 0.80
CA SER A 91 -0.68 25.94 1.31
C SER A 91 -0.91 24.68 2.15
N ALA A 92 -0.18 23.59 1.85
CA ALA A 92 -0.32 22.31 2.53
C ALA A 92 0.66 22.12 3.71
N SER A 93 1.55 23.09 4.00
CA SER A 93 2.60 22.95 5.03
C SER A 93 2.05 22.73 6.44
N PHE A 94 0.83 23.18 6.75
CA PHE A 94 0.17 22.96 8.03
C PHE A 94 -0.06 21.48 8.34
N LEU A 95 -0.11 20.62 7.33
CA LEU A 95 -0.28 19.17 7.49
C LEU A 95 0.93 18.53 8.19
N ASN A 96 2.11 19.16 8.12
CA ASN A 96 3.32 18.63 8.75
C ASN A 96 3.38 18.82 10.27
N SER A 97 2.56 19.73 10.84
CA SER A 97 2.59 20.09 12.25
C SER A 97 1.26 19.81 12.97
N GLY A 98 0.17 19.56 12.24
CA GLY A 98 -1.12 19.23 12.81
C GLY A 98 -1.14 17.84 13.46
N LYS A 99 -2.10 17.63 14.36
CA LYS A 99 -2.47 16.31 14.89
C LYS A 99 -3.80 15.94 14.28
N PHE A 100 -3.82 14.88 13.50
CA PHE A 100 -5.00 14.53 12.71
C PHE A 100 -5.53 13.15 13.08
N VAL A 101 -6.85 13.02 13.03
CA VAL A 101 -7.57 11.75 13.01
C VAL A 101 -8.54 11.78 11.83
N ALA A 102 -8.89 10.63 11.30
CA ALA A 102 -9.89 10.55 10.24
C ALA A 102 -10.91 9.47 10.54
N LYS A 103 -12.17 9.76 10.20
CA LYS A 103 -13.21 8.77 10.03
C LYS A 103 -13.07 8.19 8.63
N ARG A 104 -13.04 6.87 8.54
CA ARG A 104 -12.94 6.14 7.28
C ARG A 104 -14.26 5.45 6.98
N VAL A 105 -14.83 5.74 5.84
CA VAL A 105 -16.04 5.09 5.34
C VAL A 105 -15.75 4.49 3.98
N LEU A 106 -15.91 3.18 3.86
CA LEU A 106 -15.78 2.45 2.60
C LEU A 106 -17.16 1.97 2.17
N ASN A 107 -17.62 2.46 1.04
CA ASN A 107 -18.84 2.00 0.35
C ASN A 107 -18.43 1.30 -0.92
N ALA A 108 -18.29 -0.02 -0.88
CA ALA A 108 -17.89 -0.83 -2.02
C ALA A 108 -18.96 -1.90 -2.30
N THR A 109 -19.38 -1.99 -3.57
CA THR A 109 -20.33 -2.99 -4.06
C THR A 109 -19.85 -3.46 -5.43
N GLY A 110 -19.83 -4.79 -5.64
CA GLY A 110 -19.51 -5.37 -6.94
C GLY A 110 -18.09 -5.05 -7.46
N GLY A 111 -17.11 -4.89 -6.56
CA GLY A 111 -15.71 -4.67 -6.95
C GLY A 111 -15.30 -3.22 -7.18
N THR A 112 -16.25 -2.28 -7.16
CA THR A 112 -16.00 -0.84 -7.21
C THR A 112 -16.61 -0.14 -6.00
N GLY A 113 -16.19 1.09 -5.73
CA GLY A 113 -16.74 1.82 -4.60
C GLY A 113 -16.08 3.17 -4.37
N THR A 114 -16.48 3.79 -3.28
CA THR A 114 -15.89 5.03 -2.78
C THR A 114 -15.31 4.83 -1.39
N LEU A 115 -14.13 5.36 -1.17
CA LEU A 115 -13.53 5.53 0.14
C LEU A 115 -13.57 7.02 0.49
N GLN A 116 -14.17 7.33 1.62
CA GLN A 116 -14.21 8.68 2.17
C GLN A 116 -13.35 8.74 3.44
N LEU A 117 -12.51 9.76 3.54
CA LEU A 117 -11.76 10.09 4.74
C LEU A 117 -12.18 11.49 5.20
N ASP A 118 -12.92 11.57 6.29
CA ASP A 118 -13.22 12.84 6.95
C ASP A 118 -12.11 13.13 7.95
N VAL A 119 -11.26 14.10 7.63
CA VAL A 119 -10.05 14.42 8.39
C VAL A 119 -10.31 15.58 9.34
N TYR A 120 -9.99 15.38 10.62
CA TYR A 120 -10.17 16.36 11.69
C TYR A 120 -8.84 16.73 12.32
N ASP A 121 -8.60 18.02 12.48
CA ASP A 121 -7.48 18.54 13.27
C ASP A 121 -7.84 18.48 14.76
N VAL A 122 -7.12 17.65 15.49
CA VAL A 122 -7.32 17.43 16.93
C VAL A 122 -6.21 18.06 17.78
N SER A 123 -5.45 19.00 17.22
CA SER A 123 -4.33 19.65 17.91
C SER A 123 -4.73 20.35 19.20
N LYS A 124 -5.99 20.78 19.30
CA LYS A 124 -6.56 21.48 20.48
C LYS A 124 -7.49 20.60 21.31
N VAL A 125 -7.60 19.31 20.97
CA VAL A 125 -8.50 18.39 21.68
C VAL A 125 -7.72 17.70 22.80
N THR A 126 -8.24 17.80 24.02
CA THR A 126 -7.73 17.01 25.14
C THR A 126 -8.32 15.61 25.05
N ALA A 127 -7.47 14.60 25.12
CA ALA A 127 -7.92 13.21 25.13
C ALA A 127 -8.76 12.95 26.37
N GLY A 128 -9.99 12.44 26.18
CA GLY A 128 -10.82 11.94 27.27
C GLY A 128 -10.36 10.54 27.72
N ASP A 129 -10.94 10.06 28.82
CA ASP A 129 -10.59 8.76 29.42
C ASP A 129 -11.24 7.57 28.73
N ALA A 130 -12.23 7.80 27.85
CA ALA A 130 -12.91 6.74 27.12
C ALA A 130 -11.98 6.14 26.05
N ARG A 131 -11.48 4.94 26.29
CA ARG A 131 -10.64 4.19 25.36
C ARG A 131 -11.35 2.91 24.96
N VAL A 132 -11.35 2.63 23.65
CA VAL A 132 -11.73 1.31 23.16
C VAL A 132 -10.49 0.43 23.20
N THR A 133 -10.55 -0.64 23.99
CA THR A 133 -9.49 -1.65 23.99
C THR A 133 -9.73 -2.62 22.84
N ILE A 134 -8.77 -2.73 21.94
CA ILE A 134 -8.80 -3.68 20.81
C ILE A 134 -7.77 -4.75 21.08
N THR A 135 -8.26 -5.98 21.26
CA THR A 135 -7.39 -7.14 21.50
C THR A 135 -7.20 -7.89 20.19
N LYS A 136 -5.96 -8.01 19.73
CA LYS A 136 -5.61 -8.84 18.59
C LYS A 136 -5.52 -10.31 19.01
N PRO A 137 -5.84 -11.26 18.11
CA PRO A 137 -5.61 -12.68 18.37
C PRO A 137 -4.14 -12.97 18.70
N SER A 138 -3.89 -13.90 19.60
CA SER A 138 -2.54 -14.42 19.84
C SER A 138 -2.06 -15.24 18.63
N GLY A 139 -0.73 -15.26 18.41
CA GLY A 139 -0.13 -16.08 17.36
C GLY A 139 -0.20 -15.52 15.94
N VAL A 140 -0.83 -14.36 15.72
CA VAL A 140 -0.79 -13.69 14.41
C VAL A 140 0.63 -13.18 14.16
N PRO A 141 1.28 -13.55 13.05
CA PRO A 141 2.60 -13.05 12.73
C PRO A 141 2.61 -11.54 12.58
N LYS A 142 3.70 -10.91 12.98
CA LYS A 142 3.88 -9.47 12.78
C LYS A 142 4.09 -9.18 11.30
N GLN A 143 3.29 -8.28 10.74
CA GLN A 143 3.48 -7.81 9.38
C GLN A 143 4.81 -7.03 9.27
N PRO A 144 5.58 -7.21 8.18
CA PRO A 144 6.81 -6.47 7.96
C PRO A 144 6.47 -5.05 7.49
N TRP A 145 6.52 -4.09 8.41
CA TRP A 145 6.30 -2.67 8.09
C TRP A 145 7.53 -2.01 7.48
N ASP A 146 8.71 -2.47 7.86
CA ASP A 146 9.97 -1.99 7.32
C ASP A 146 10.42 -2.88 6.17
N CYS A 147 11.21 -2.31 5.25
CA CYS A 147 11.85 -3.12 4.21
C CYS A 147 12.79 -4.13 4.85
N ASN A 148 12.65 -5.38 4.44
CA ASN A 148 13.53 -6.44 4.93
C ASN A 148 14.96 -6.19 4.42
N THR A 149 15.95 -6.35 5.29
CA THR A 149 17.37 -6.22 4.98
C THR A 149 18.07 -7.58 4.92
N THR A 150 17.31 -8.66 4.80
CA THR A 150 17.84 -10.02 4.79
C THR A 150 18.90 -10.19 3.69
N THR A 151 20.00 -10.80 4.06
CA THR A 151 21.07 -11.19 3.15
C THR A 151 20.80 -12.58 2.56
N GLY A 152 21.42 -12.89 1.45
CA GLY A 152 21.33 -14.19 0.80
C GLY A 152 21.84 -14.11 -0.63
N THR A 153 21.94 -15.27 -1.27
CA THR A 153 22.29 -15.39 -2.68
C THR A 153 21.10 -15.81 -3.53
N GLN A 154 21.08 -15.39 -4.78
CA GLN A 154 20.03 -15.77 -5.72
C GLN A 154 20.09 -17.26 -6.01
N GLY A 155 19.00 -17.95 -5.83
CA GLY A 155 18.78 -19.35 -6.19
C GLY A 155 18.09 -19.49 -7.53
N ALA A 156 17.19 -20.46 -7.65
CA ALA A 156 16.41 -20.69 -8.86
C ALA A 156 15.44 -19.53 -9.15
N THR A 157 15.24 -19.24 -10.43
CA THR A 157 14.21 -18.29 -10.86
C THR A 157 12.82 -18.82 -10.50
N VAL A 158 12.00 -17.97 -9.90
CA VAL A 158 10.61 -18.27 -9.56
C VAL A 158 9.67 -17.75 -10.63
N PHE A 159 9.72 -16.44 -10.89
CA PHE A 159 8.94 -15.79 -11.96
C PHE A 159 9.56 -14.46 -12.34
N THR A 160 9.15 -13.92 -13.47
CA THR A 160 9.56 -12.61 -13.95
C THR A 160 8.34 -11.73 -14.19
N GLU A 161 8.43 -10.49 -13.81
CA GLU A 161 7.47 -9.43 -14.06
C GLU A 161 7.95 -8.49 -15.15
N ASN A 162 7.04 -8.09 -16.04
CA ASN A 162 7.19 -6.96 -16.92
C ASN A 162 6.15 -5.91 -16.50
N VAL A 163 6.60 -4.92 -15.72
CA VAL A 163 5.76 -3.91 -15.08
C VAL A 163 5.61 -2.72 -16.01
N SER A 164 4.37 -2.38 -16.38
CA SER A 164 4.06 -1.16 -17.12
C SER A 164 3.95 0.01 -16.15
N LEU A 165 4.62 1.11 -16.45
CA LEU A 165 4.72 2.28 -15.60
C LEU A 165 4.02 3.49 -16.24
N GLY A 166 3.40 4.31 -15.40
CA GLY A 166 2.90 5.62 -15.77
C GLY A 166 3.99 6.69 -15.66
N SER A 167 3.61 7.93 -15.98
CA SER A 167 4.50 9.08 -15.81
C SER A 167 4.83 9.29 -14.33
N SER A 168 6.11 9.33 -14.02
CA SER A 168 6.60 9.64 -12.68
C SER A 168 6.41 11.13 -12.35
N PHE A 169 6.29 11.42 -11.07
CA PHE A 169 6.31 12.78 -10.56
C PHE A 169 7.06 12.84 -9.23
N SER A 170 7.80 13.92 -9.04
CA SER A 170 8.64 14.11 -7.86
C SER A 170 8.19 15.34 -7.09
N PHE A 171 8.33 15.27 -5.77
CA PHE A 171 8.10 16.41 -4.89
C PHE A 171 8.94 16.28 -3.61
N SER A 172 9.08 17.37 -2.88
CA SER A 172 9.81 17.41 -1.63
C SER A 172 8.88 17.84 -0.50
N GLY A 173 8.81 17.01 0.53
CA GLY A 173 8.26 17.32 1.83
C GLY A 173 9.39 17.39 2.87
N LYS A 174 9.20 16.76 4.01
CA LYS A 174 10.30 16.47 4.95
C LYS A 174 11.32 15.50 4.35
N LYS A 175 10.88 14.73 3.37
CA LYS A 175 11.68 13.79 2.57
C LYS A 175 11.52 14.12 1.09
N SER A 176 12.38 13.56 0.26
CA SER A 176 12.24 13.62 -1.20
C SER A 176 11.48 12.41 -1.68
N TYR A 177 10.49 12.63 -2.51
CA TYR A 177 9.63 11.59 -3.10
C TYR A 177 9.77 11.56 -4.60
N ASN A 178 9.77 10.36 -5.17
CA ASN A 178 9.52 10.13 -6.58
C ASN A 178 8.51 8.99 -6.68
N VAL A 179 7.34 9.26 -7.22
CA VAL A 179 6.24 8.30 -7.31
C VAL A 179 6.07 7.89 -8.76
N ILE A 180 6.08 6.58 -9.00
CA ILE A 180 5.94 5.99 -10.32
C ILE A 180 4.71 5.08 -10.29
N PRO A 181 3.54 5.54 -10.81
CA PRO A 181 2.34 4.72 -10.85
C PRO A 181 2.54 3.44 -11.66
N ILE A 182 1.99 2.33 -11.18
CA ILE A 182 1.95 1.07 -11.90
C ILE A 182 0.64 1.02 -12.68
N THR A 183 0.74 0.90 -14.00
CA THR A 183 -0.41 0.92 -14.91
C THR A 183 -0.83 -0.47 -15.38
N GLY A 184 -0.08 -1.48 -15.00
CA GLY A 184 -0.35 -2.87 -15.34
C GLY A 184 0.93 -3.66 -15.61
N GLY A 185 0.80 -4.73 -16.36
CA GLY A 185 1.92 -5.57 -16.76
C GLY A 185 1.56 -7.04 -16.81
N THR A 186 2.58 -7.88 -16.94
CA THR A 186 2.45 -9.34 -17.03
C THR A 186 3.46 -10.04 -16.15
N THR A 187 3.13 -11.26 -15.74
CA THR A 187 4.04 -12.16 -15.03
C THR A 187 4.18 -13.47 -15.80
N THR A 188 5.37 -14.07 -15.77
CA THR A 188 5.67 -15.35 -16.42
C THR A 188 6.51 -16.24 -15.50
N GLY A 189 6.37 -17.55 -15.61
CA GLY A 189 7.06 -18.53 -14.77
C GLY A 189 6.11 -19.22 -13.78
N LYS A 190 6.55 -19.45 -12.52
CA LYS A 190 5.69 -20.12 -11.51
C LYS A 190 4.45 -19.30 -11.16
N VAL A 191 4.48 -17.99 -11.37
CA VAL A 191 3.31 -17.09 -11.29
C VAL A 191 3.09 -16.52 -12.68
N GLU A 192 1.99 -16.90 -13.32
CA GLU A 192 1.62 -16.46 -14.67
C GLU A 192 0.31 -15.71 -14.62
N GLY A 193 0.25 -14.49 -15.18
CA GLY A 193 -0.95 -13.67 -15.21
C GLY A 193 -0.67 -12.19 -15.44
N ALA A 194 -1.50 -11.35 -14.88
CA ALA A 194 -1.43 -9.90 -15.02
C ALA A 194 -0.94 -9.22 -13.74
N ILE A 195 -0.32 -8.05 -13.92
CA ILE A 195 -0.15 -7.04 -12.88
C ILE A 195 -1.32 -6.08 -13.03
N LEU A 196 -2.02 -5.78 -11.95
CA LEU A 196 -3.16 -4.89 -12.02
C LEU A 196 -2.73 -3.43 -12.15
N ASN A 197 -3.58 -2.65 -12.82
CA ASN A 197 -3.45 -1.19 -12.80
C ASN A 197 -3.84 -0.67 -11.42
N GLY A 198 -2.87 -0.24 -10.63
CA GLY A 198 -3.04 0.26 -9.27
C GLY A 198 -1.76 0.09 -8.47
N GLY A 199 -1.64 0.87 -7.39
CA GLY A 199 -0.39 0.96 -6.66
C GLY A 199 0.67 1.79 -7.38
N ALA A 200 1.84 1.85 -6.81
CA ALA A 200 2.98 2.60 -7.35
C ALA A 200 4.29 2.15 -6.70
N ASP A 201 5.41 2.53 -7.29
CA ASP A 201 6.68 2.60 -6.59
C ASP A 201 6.78 3.98 -5.90
N TYR A 202 6.65 3.98 -4.59
CA TYR A 202 6.72 5.17 -3.73
C TYR A 202 8.15 5.37 -3.25
N GLN A 203 9.01 5.86 -4.10
CA GLN A 203 10.41 6.08 -3.77
C GLN A 203 10.56 7.20 -2.74
N VAL A 204 11.28 6.92 -1.68
CA VAL A 204 11.54 7.87 -0.60
C VAL A 204 13.04 8.01 -0.39
N SER A 205 13.58 9.21 -0.60
CA SER A 205 15.01 9.49 -0.43
C SER A 205 15.93 8.49 -1.13
N GLY A 206 15.54 8.04 -2.33
CA GLY A 206 16.31 7.11 -3.16
C GLY A 206 16.09 5.62 -2.86
N SER A 207 15.30 5.27 -1.85
CA SER A 207 14.87 3.89 -1.61
C SER A 207 13.59 3.58 -2.37
N LEU A 208 13.51 2.41 -3.01
CA LEU A 208 12.32 1.93 -3.68
C LEU A 208 11.36 1.28 -2.66
N ASP A 209 10.08 1.49 -2.84
CA ASP A 209 9.01 0.84 -2.06
C ASP A 209 7.76 0.66 -2.93
N ALA A 210 7.79 -0.35 -3.79
CA ALA A 210 6.72 -0.65 -4.72
C ALA A 210 5.64 -1.50 -4.05
N TRP A 211 4.37 -1.08 -4.18
CA TRP A 211 3.20 -1.78 -3.70
C TRP A 211 2.20 -1.97 -4.82
N TYR A 212 1.81 -3.19 -5.10
CA TYR A 212 0.89 -3.52 -6.19
C TYR A 212 0.25 -4.90 -6.02
N THR A 213 -0.64 -5.24 -6.94
CA THR A 213 -1.41 -6.49 -6.91
C THR A 213 -1.14 -7.30 -8.17
N LEU A 214 -0.86 -8.59 -8.02
CA LEU A 214 -0.89 -9.56 -9.10
C LEU A 214 -2.27 -10.21 -9.19
N ALA A 215 -2.69 -10.49 -10.41
CA ALA A 215 -3.89 -11.27 -10.74
C ALA A 215 -3.48 -12.46 -11.63
N PRO A 216 -3.02 -13.54 -11.02
CA PRO A 216 -2.72 -14.76 -11.76
C PRO A 216 -3.94 -15.32 -12.50
N SER A 217 -3.68 -16.08 -13.59
CA SER A 217 -4.70 -16.60 -14.49
C SER A 217 -5.69 -17.61 -13.85
N ASN A 218 -5.40 -18.10 -12.63
CA ASN A 218 -6.32 -18.95 -11.87
C ASN A 218 -7.37 -18.17 -11.06
N GLY A 219 -7.39 -16.83 -11.12
CA GLY A 219 -8.35 -15.97 -10.43
C GLY A 219 -8.01 -15.61 -8.98
N GLU A 220 -6.88 -16.07 -8.45
CA GLU A 220 -6.37 -15.61 -7.16
C GLU A 220 -5.76 -14.20 -7.28
N PHE A 221 -5.57 -13.52 -6.14
CA PHE A 221 -4.83 -12.26 -6.07
C PHE A 221 -3.64 -12.42 -5.12
N ILE A 222 -2.57 -11.68 -5.38
CA ILE A 222 -1.37 -11.67 -4.55
C ILE A 222 -1.00 -10.20 -4.30
N LEU A 223 -0.85 -9.82 -3.02
CA LEU A 223 -0.26 -8.54 -2.67
C LEU A 223 1.26 -8.65 -2.77
N VAL A 224 1.87 -7.70 -3.43
CA VAL A 224 3.33 -7.58 -3.53
C VAL A 224 3.78 -6.26 -2.93
N ARG A 225 4.80 -6.32 -2.11
CA ARG A 225 5.66 -5.21 -1.76
C ARG A 225 7.09 -5.57 -2.15
N ASN A 226 7.73 -4.74 -2.95
CA ASN A 226 9.13 -4.93 -3.30
C ASN A 226 9.91 -3.67 -2.96
N CYS A 227 10.77 -3.74 -1.95
CA CYS A 227 11.40 -2.53 -1.42
C CYS A 227 12.85 -2.75 -0.99
N GLY A 228 13.61 -1.66 -0.94
CA GLY A 228 14.99 -1.63 -0.48
C GLY A 228 15.82 -0.48 -1.05
N ALA A 229 17.01 -0.31 -0.48
CA ALA A 229 18.05 0.59 -0.98
C ALA A 229 19.21 -0.27 -1.52
N GLY A 230 19.32 -0.37 -2.86
CA GLY A 230 20.32 -1.18 -3.56
C GLY A 230 19.86 -2.61 -3.84
N LYS A 231 19.59 -3.44 -2.84
CA LYS A 231 18.95 -4.76 -3.02
C LYS A 231 17.48 -4.66 -2.69
N LEU A 232 16.63 -5.20 -3.55
CA LEU A 232 15.20 -5.28 -3.32
C LEU A 232 14.85 -6.63 -2.72
N ILE A 233 14.11 -6.61 -1.63
CA ILE A 233 13.60 -7.80 -0.94
C ILE A 233 12.08 -7.80 -1.10
N PRO A 234 11.53 -8.73 -1.89
CA PRO A 234 10.10 -8.82 -2.07
C PRO A 234 9.43 -9.42 -0.84
N TRP A 235 8.22 -8.97 -0.59
CA TRP A 235 7.30 -9.54 0.37
C TRP A 235 5.97 -9.82 -0.34
N PHE A 236 5.43 -11.01 -0.11
CA PHE A 236 4.22 -11.46 -0.75
C PHE A 236 3.16 -11.83 0.27
N GLU A 237 1.90 -11.57 -0.04
CA GLU A 237 0.77 -12.21 0.61
C GLU A 237 -0.09 -12.90 -0.45
N ALA A 238 -0.21 -14.22 -0.32
CA ALA A 238 -1.04 -15.06 -1.15
C ALA A 238 -2.02 -15.85 -0.26
N LYS A 239 -3.07 -16.39 -0.88
CA LYS A 239 -4.06 -17.21 -0.19
C LYS A 239 -3.41 -18.48 0.39
N VAL A 240 -3.59 -18.71 1.70
CA VAL A 240 -3.17 -19.95 2.37
C VAL A 240 -3.91 -21.15 1.78
N GLY A 241 -3.18 -22.22 1.45
CA GLY A 241 -3.71 -23.39 0.77
C GLY A 241 -4.10 -23.16 -0.69
N GLY A 242 -3.85 -21.96 -1.24
CA GLY A 242 -4.00 -21.65 -2.66
C GLY A 242 -2.81 -22.11 -3.51
N LYS A 243 -2.90 -21.93 -4.81
CA LYS A 243 -1.83 -22.32 -5.75
C LYS A 243 -0.50 -21.60 -5.45
N TYR A 244 -0.56 -20.39 -4.92
CA TYR A 244 0.60 -19.52 -4.67
C TYR A 244 0.98 -19.41 -3.20
N ASP A 245 0.48 -20.29 -2.34
CA ASP A 245 0.79 -20.31 -0.90
C ASP A 245 2.30 -20.40 -0.63
N PHE A 246 3.07 -21.02 -1.53
CA PHE A 246 4.52 -21.09 -1.44
C PHE A 246 5.21 -19.72 -1.34
N LEU A 247 4.58 -18.64 -1.85
CA LEU A 247 5.12 -17.29 -1.75
C LEU A 247 5.11 -16.75 -0.31
N ASN A 248 4.22 -17.24 0.54
CA ASN A 248 4.12 -16.83 1.95
C ASN A 248 5.35 -17.22 2.79
N THR A 249 6.26 -18.03 2.27
CA THR A 249 7.52 -18.38 2.94
C THR A 249 8.48 -17.22 3.08
N GLN A 250 8.29 -16.14 2.29
CA GLN A 250 9.14 -14.93 2.27
C GLN A 250 10.63 -15.21 1.99
N ALA A 251 10.94 -16.33 1.37
CA ALA A 251 12.31 -16.78 1.09
C ALA A 251 12.75 -16.39 -0.33
N TYR A 252 12.61 -15.09 -0.68
CA TYR A 252 12.86 -14.59 -2.03
C TYR A 252 13.79 -13.38 -2.05
N LEU A 253 14.42 -13.20 -3.20
CA LEU A 253 15.14 -12.00 -3.59
C LEU A 253 14.63 -11.54 -4.95
N SER A 254 14.70 -10.23 -5.24
CA SER A 254 14.45 -9.73 -6.58
C SER A 254 15.72 -9.24 -7.26
N SER A 255 15.70 -9.25 -8.58
CA SER A 255 16.69 -8.49 -9.36
C SER A 255 16.51 -6.99 -9.12
N SER A 256 17.51 -6.20 -9.43
CA SER A 256 17.30 -4.78 -9.70
C SER A 256 16.35 -4.61 -10.89
N PRO A 257 15.52 -3.54 -10.91
CA PRO A 257 14.69 -3.26 -12.07
C PRO A 257 15.56 -3.07 -13.32
N GLY A 258 15.32 -3.90 -14.33
CA GLY A 258 15.92 -3.78 -15.66
C GLY A 258 15.01 -3.01 -16.61
N MET A 259 15.55 -2.44 -17.67
CA MET A 259 14.72 -1.80 -18.71
C MET A 259 13.92 -2.87 -19.45
N GLY A 260 12.61 -2.68 -19.51
CA GLY A 260 11.66 -3.52 -20.24
C GLY A 260 10.92 -2.71 -21.32
N SER A 261 10.12 -3.38 -22.14
CA SER A 261 9.31 -2.72 -23.17
C SER A 261 8.16 -1.95 -22.50
N GLY A 262 8.29 -0.63 -22.40
CA GLY A 262 7.28 0.26 -21.82
C GLY A 262 7.26 0.29 -20.28
N GLY A 263 8.31 -0.18 -19.62
CA GLY A 263 8.39 -0.21 -18.17
C GLY A 263 9.68 -0.87 -17.67
N VAL A 264 9.56 -1.67 -16.62
CA VAL A 264 10.70 -2.38 -16.03
C VAL A 264 10.45 -3.88 -15.96
N SER A 265 11.53 -4.65 -16.08
CA SER A 265 11.53 -6.10 -15.88
C SER A 265 12.20 -6.43 -14.54
N ILE A 266 11.56 -7.27 -13.73
CA ILE A 266 12.03 -7.71 -12.41
C ILE A 266 11.91 -9.22 -12.35
N THR A 267 13.00 -9.90 -12.00
CA THR A 267 12.99 -11.36 -11.79
C THR A 267 13.10 -11.67 -10.31
N PHE A 268 12.23 -12.56 -9.84
CA PHE A 268 12.26 -13.08 -8.48
C PHE A 268 12.92 -14.44 -8.41
N TYR A 269 13.75 -14.61 -7.42
CA TYR A 269 14.58 -15.80 -7.19
C TYR A 269 14.30 -16.37 -5.81
N GLU A 270 14.44 -17.69 -5.68
CA GLU A 270 14.56 -18.31 -4.36
C GLU A 270 15.81 -17.74 -3.67
N ARG A 271 15.71 -17.51 -2.38
CA ARG A 271 16.84 -17.04 -1.56
C ARG A 271 17.54 -18.27 -0.96
N LYS A 272 18.85 -18.34 -1.17
CA LYS A 272 19.78 -19.34 -0.59
C LYS A 272 20.65 -18.70 0.48
#